data_9288d1bf3a44a4b73b787eb12ccd8fdf
#
_entry.id   9288d1bf3a44a4b73b787eb12ccd8fdf
#
_cell.length_a   1.000
_cell.length_b   1.000
_cell.length_c   1.000
_cell.angle_alpha   90.00
_cell.angle_beta   90.00
_cell.angle_gamma   90.00
#
_symmetry.space_group_name_H-M   'P 1'
#
loop_
_entity.id
_entity.type
_entity.pdbx_description
1 polymer ?
#
loop_
_entity_poly.entity_id
_entity_poly.type
_entity_poly.pdbx_seq_one_letter_code
_entity_poly.pdbx_strand_id
1 'polypeptide(L)'
;MHLEYGIGNDDDIDHLGNRRIRSVGELLQNQYRIGLSRLERVVRERMTTQDTESISPQSLINIKPVTAAVKEFFGSSQLSQFMDQNNPLGELTHKRRLSALGPGGLSRDRAGFEVRDVHYSHYGRMCPVETPEGPNIGLINSLASYARINQYGFIEAPYRKIDKADPKNPRVTDEVVYMTADEEDNYHVAQANEPLDEEGHFIHKNVSGRFREETQEYERHMFDYMDVSPRMVFSVATALIPFLQNDDANRALMGSNMQRQAVPLLTTEAPVVGTGMEVKTAVDSGVCVVAKKSGTVPVSYTHLRAHE
;
A
#
# COMPACT_ATOMS: atom_id res chain seq x y z
N MET A 1 -19.36 28.33 2.21
CA MET A 1 -19.48 29.65 1.52
C MET A 1 -19.26 29.52 0.02
N HIS A 2 -18.12 29.04 -0.51
CA HIS A 2 -17.91 28.92 -1.96
C HIS A 2 -18.90 27.95 -2.64
N LEU A 3 -19.13 26.76 -2.08
CA LEU A 3 -20.09 25.78 -2.60
C LEU A 3 -21.52 26.30 -2.61
N GLU A 4 -21.92 27.09 -1.61
CA GLU A 4 -23.25 27.73 -1.52
C GLU A 4 -23.52 28.70 -2.69
N TYR A 5 -22.45 29.27 -3.25
CA TYR A 5 -22.52 30.14 -4.44
C TYR A 5 -22.23 29.41 -5.76
N GLY A 6 -22.15 28.08 -5.73
CA GLY A 6 -21.86 27.27 -6.93
C GLY A 6 -20.42 27.41 -7.44
N ILE A 7 -19.49 27.82 -6.59
CA ILE A 7 -18.08 27.95 -6.91
C ILE A 7 -17.35 26.69 -6.41
N GLY A 8 -16.86 25.87 -7.33
CA GLY A 8 -16.21 24.59 -7.07
C GLY A 8 -17.18 23.41 -7.11
N ASN A 9 -16.64 22.21 -6.97
CA ASN A 9 -17.38 20.96 -6.89
C ASN A 9 -17.31 20.41 -5.46
N ASP A 10 -18.26 19.55 -5.11
CA ASP A 10 -18.23 18.80 -3.86
C ASP A 10 -17.01 17.86 -3.87
N ASP A 11 -16.34 17.75 -2.71
CA ASP A 11 -15.23 16.81 -2.55
C ASP A 11 -15.75 15.38 -2.55
N ASP A 12 -15.14 14.53 -3.37
CA ASP A 12 -15.41 13.09 -3.35
C ASP A 12 -14.70 12.44 -2.14
N ILE A 13 -15.49 11.91 -1.22
CA ILE A 13 -15.01 11.31 0.03
C ILE A 13 -14.23 10.01 -0.22
N ASP A 14 -14.56 9.26 -1.28
CA ASP A 14 -13.96 7.97 -1.58
C ASP A 14 -12.69 8.11 -2.44
N HIS A 15 -12.43 9.28 -2.97
CA HIS A 15 -11.22 9.58 -3.71
C HIS A 15 -9.98 9.48 -2.83
N LEU A 16 -8.92 8.77 -3.28
CA LEU A 16 -7.69 8.56 -2.50
C LEU A 16 -6.84 9.83 -2.29
N GLY A 17 -7.15 10.92 -2.96
CA GLY A 17 -6.64 12.27 -2.66
C GLY A 17 -7.19 12.84 -1.35
N ASN A 18 -8.38 12.42 -0.93
CA ASN A 18 -9.05 12.84 0.30
C ASN A 18 -8.97 11.79 1.42
N ARG A 19 -8.53 10.59 1.10
CA ARG A 19 -8.49 9.43 1.97
C ARG A 19 -7.04 9.02 2.21
N ARG A 20 -6.52 9.31 3.42
CA ARG A 20 -5.13 9.04 3.76
C ARG A 20 -4.97 7.80 4.64
N ILE A 21 -3.81 7.21 4.61
CA ILE A 21 -3.42 6.07 5.44
C ILE A 21 -2.71 6.57 6.70
N ARG A 22 -3.10 6.03 7.84
CA ARG A 22 -2.37 6.19 9.09
C ARG A 22 -1.48 4.99 9.31
N SER A 23 -0.18 5.21 9.25
CA SER A 23 0.83 4.17 9.47
C SER A 23 1.00 3.84 10.96
N VAL A 24 1.70 2.76 11.25
CA VAL A 24 2.01 2.32 12.62
C VAL A 24 2.67 3.42 13.44
N GLY A 25 3.58 4.21 12.84
CA GLY A 25 4.26 5.31 13.53
C GLY A 25 3.29 6.36 14.08
N GLU A 26 2.31 6.77 13.30
CA GLU A 26 1.28 7.73 13.72
C GLU A 26 0.38 7.16 14.82
N LEU A 27 -0.03 5.90 14.69
CA LEU A 27 -0.86 5.22 15.69
C LEU A 27 -0.13 5.11 17.04
N LEU A 28 1.15 4.74 17.02
CA LEU A 28 1.99 4.69 18.22
C LEU A 28 2.24 6.07 18.82
N GLN A 29 2.48 7.08 17.99
CA GLN A 29 2.65 8.46 18.44
C GLN A 29 1.40 8.94 19.19
N ASN A 30 0.21 8.68 18.67
CA ASN A 30 -1.04 9.07 19.33
C ASN A 30 -1.20 8.35 20.68
N GLN A 31 -0.89 7.06 20.73
CA GLN A 31 -0.96 6.30 21.98
C GLN A 31 0.08 6.75 23.01
N TYR A 32 1.29 7.07 22.56
CA TYR A 32 2.33 7.65 23.40
C TYR A 32 1.93 9.02 23.95
N ARG A 33 1.32 9.86 23.12
CA ARG A 33 0.78 11.17 23.56
C ARG A 33 -0.27 11.03 24.64
N ILE A 34 -1.17 10.05 24.54
CA ILE A 34 -2.15 9.73 25.59
C ILE A 34 -1.43 9.34 26.89
N GLY A 35 -0.41 8.48 26.80
CA GLY A 35 0.41 8.06 27.94
C GLY A 35 1.10 9.25 28.63
N LEU A 36 1.68 10.16 27.85
CA LEU A 36 2.31 11.38 28.37
C LEU A 36 1.31 12.33 29.03
N SER A 37 0.13 12.52 28.45
CA SER A 37 -0.91 13.35 29.05
C SER A 37 -1.41 12.78 30.39
N ARG A 38 -1.52 11.46 30.50
CA ARG A 38 -1.82 10.78 31.77
C ARG A 38 -0.69 10.99 32.80
N LEU A 39 0.56 10.90 32.36
CA LEU A 39 1.73 11.12 33.19
C LEU A 39 1.79 12.57 33.68
N GLU A 40 1.60 13.55 32.81
CA GLU A 40 1.56 14.99 33.17
C GLU A 40 0.53 15.25 34.26
N ARG A 41 -0.68 14.71 34.11
CA ARG A 41 -1.73 14.87 35.12
C ARG A 41 -1.30 14.32 36.49
N VAL A 42 -0.69 13.13 36.54
CA VAL A 42 -0.20 12.52 37.77
C VAL A 42 0.94 13.34 38.41
N VAL A 43 1.86 13.84 37.59
CA VAL A 43 2.96 14.69 38.07
C VAL A 43 2.40 15.98 38.66
N ARG A 44 1.47 16.63 37.98
CA ARG A 44 0.82 17.88 38.47
C ARG A 44 0.09 17.65 39.80
N GLU A 45 -0.63 16.56 39.95
CA GLU A 45 -1.30 16.17 41.19
C GLU A 45 -0.29 15.92 42.32
N ARG A 46 0.80 15.22 42.06
CA ARG A 46 1.86 14.99 43.06
C ARG A 46 2.57 16.29 43.48
N MET A 47 2.82 17.21 42.56
CA MET A 47 3.41 18.50 42.85
C MET A 47 2.57 19.36 43.82
N THR A 48 1.23 19.19 43.77
CA THR A 48 0.32 19.91 44.66
C THR A 48 0.15 19.24 46.02
N THR A 49 0.40 17.92 46.13
CA THR A 49 0.15 17.15 47.34
C THR A 49 1.41 16.83 48.17
N GLN A 50 2.60 16.88 47.57
CA GLN A 50 3.87 16.58 48.26
C GLN A 50 4.52 17.83 48.86
N ASP A 51 5.23 17.64 49.98
CA ASP A 51 6.02 18.69 50.63
C ASP A 51 7.18 19.14 49.76
N THR A 52 7.34 20.44 49.60
CA THR A 52 8.33 21.09 48.73
C THR A 52 9.78 20.73 49.05
N GLU A 53 10.07 20.35 50.31
CA GLU A 53 11.45 20.03 50.76
C GLU A 53 11.89 18.60 50.30
N SER A 54 10.96 17.72 49.96
CA SER A 54 11.25 16.31 49.60
C SER A 54 11.08 16.03 48.12
N ILE A 55 10.72 16.98 47.30
CA ILE A 55 10.43 16.81 45.87
C ILE A 55 11.72 16.56 45.09
N SER A 56 11.79 15.42 44.37
CA SER A 56 12.80 15.14 43.38
C SER A 56 12.14 14.73 42.07
N PRO A 57 12.78 14.94 40.89
CA PRO A 57 12.23 14.50 39.62
C PRO A 57 11.91 12.98 39.56
N GLN A 58 12.70 12.17 40.25
CA GLN A 58 12.54 10.73 40.35
C GLN A 58 11.31 10.31 41.17
N SER A 59 10.95 11.09 42.22
CA SER A 59 9.76 10.83 43.03
C SER A 59 8.47 11.26 42.33
N LEU A 60 8.54 12.28 41.48
CA LEU A 60 7.39 12.82 40.73
C LEU A 60 7.05 11.99 39.48
N ILE A 61 8.08 11.62 38.74
CA ILE A 61 7.89 10.95 37.44
C ILE A 61 7.63 9.45 37.65
N ASN A 62 6.49 8.99 37.13
CA ASN A 62 6.13 7.58 37.11
C ASN A 62 5.87 7.15 35.67
N ILE A 63 6.68 6.25 35.13
CA ILE A 63 6.58 5.77 33.75
C ILE A 63 5.41 4.82 33.52
N LYS A 64 4.74 4.32 34.56
CA LYS A 64 3.65 3.33 34.45
C LYS A 64 2.51 3.74 33.51
N PRO A 65 2.02 5.01 33.50
CA PRO A 65 0.96 5.44 32.59
C PRO A 65 1.34 5.32 31.11
N VAL A 66 2.59 5.63 30.77
CA VAL A 66 3.11 5.52 29.39
C VAL A 66 3.24 4.05 28.99
N THR A 67 3.86 3.25 29.86
CA THR A 67 3.99 1.79 29.62
C THR A 67 2.62 1.12 29.50
N ALA A 68 1.65 1.50 30.33
CA ALA A 68 0.29 0.98 30.27
C ALA A 68 -0.40 1.35 28.93
N ALA A 69 -0.26 2.59 28.47
CA ALA A 69 -0.83 3.04 27.21
C ALA A 69 -0.27 2.28 25.99
N VAL A 70 1.06 2.04 25.96
CA VAL A 70 1.70 1.25 24.90
C VAL A 70 1.25 -0.21 24.97
N LYS A 71 1.20 -0.82 26.16
CA LYS A 71 0.69 -2.20 26.33
C LYS A 71 -0.78 -2.33 25.94
N GLU A 72 -1.60 -1.33 26.24
CA GLU A 72 -3.01 -1.28 25.83
C GLU A 72 -3.15 -1.31 24.29
N PHE A 73 -2.31 -0.57 23.58
CA PHE A 73 -2.31 -0.58 22.12
C PHE A 73 -1.98 -1.97 21.55
N PHE A 74 -0.87 -2.57 21.96
CA PHE A 74 -0.46 -3.88 21.44
C PHE A 74 -1.36 -5.04 21.90
N GLY A 75 -2.00 -4.93 23.04
CA GLY A 75 -2.83 -6.01 23.60
C GLY A 75 -4.30 -5.96 23.24
N SER A 76 -4.86 -4.79 22.94
CA SER A 76 -6.31 -4.61 22.75
C SER A 76 -6.73 -3.83 21.51
N SER A 77 -5.79 -3.23 20.78
CA SER A 77 -6.12 -2.51 19.54
C SER A 77 -6.54 -3.47 18.43
N GLN A 78 -7.63 -3.16 17.73
CA GLN A 78 -8.09 -3.90 16.56
C GLN A 78 -7.04 -3.92 15.42
N LEU A 79 -6.17 -2.93 15.34
CA LEU A 79 -5.13 -2.80 14.30
C LEU A 79 -3.84 -3.54 14.66
N SER A 80 -3.63 -3.88 15.94
CA SER A 80 -2.54 -4.76 16.37
C SER A 80 -3.02 -6.21 16.31
N GLN A 81 -2.59 -6.93 15.27
CA GLN A 81 -3.06 -8.28 14.97
C GLN A 81 -1.91 -9.26 15.04
N PHE A 82 -2.24 -10.53 15.32
CA PHE A 82 -1.32 -11.63 15.16
C PHE A 82 -0.94 -11.76 13.69
N MET A 83 0.36 -11.82 13.39
CA MET A 83 0.82 -11.89 11.99
C MET A 83 0.47 -13.25 11.40
N ASP A 84 -0.03 -13.24 10.18
CA ASP A 84 -0.30 -14.42 9.39
C ASP A 84 1.03 -15.05 8.94
N GLN A 85 1.40 -16.20 9.47
CA GLN A 85 2.71 -16.83 9.28
C GLN A 85 2.63 -18.24 8.66
N ASN A 86 1.57 -18.55 7.93
CA ASN A 86 1.43 -19.84 7.25
C ASN A 86 2.50 -20.02 6.16
N ASN A 87 2.80 -18.97 5.44
CA ASN A 87 3.82 -18.92 4.39
C ASN A 87 4.39 -17.51 4.23
N PRO A 88 5.53 -17.33 3.54
CA PRO A 88 6.15 -16.02 3.33
C PRO A 88 5.24 -15.00 2.61
N LEU A 89 4.41 -15.46 1.67
CA LEU A 89 3.47 -14.60 0.97
C LEU A 89 2.37 -14.07 1.90
N GLY A 90 1.87 -14.92 2.82
CA GLY A 90 0.93 -14.52 3.87
C GLY A 90 1.47 -13.42 4.77
N GLU A 91 2.73 -13.51 5.18
CA GLU A 91 3.40 -12.47 5.96
C GLU A 91 3.51 -11.15 5.20
N LEU A 92 3.96 -11.21 3.93
CA LEU A 92 4.13 -10.03 3.10
C LEU A 92 2.80 -9.32 2.85
N THR A 93 1.77 -10.06 2.49
CA THR A 93 0.44 -9.50 2.22
C THR A 93 -0.22 -8.95 3.48
N HIS A 94 0.00 -9.55 4.64
CA HIS A 94 -0.48 -9.02 5.92
C HIS A 94 0.16 -7.67 6.25
N LYS A 95 1.47 -7.52 6.01
CA LYS A 95 2.19 -6.24 6.22
C LYS A 95 1.74 -5.13 5.27
N ARG A 96 1.22 -5.48 4.09
CA ARG A 96 0.73 -4.54 3.07
C ARG A 96 -0.79 -4.33 3.10
N ARG A 97 -1.46 -4.77 4.15
CA ARG A 97 -2.92 -4.68 4.29
C ARG A 97 -3.35 -3.28 4.71
N LEU A 98 -4.40 -2.80 4.07
CA LEU A 98 -5.05 -1.52 4.35
C LEU A 98 -6.42 -1.80 4.96
N SER A 99 -6.68 -1.31 6.16
CA SER A 99 -7.95 -1.48 6.86
C SER A 99 -8.69 -0.15 6.96
N ALA A 100 -9.95 -0.12 6.54
CA ALA A 100 -10.84 1.01 6.78
C ALA A 100 -11.47 0.98 8.19
N LEU A 101 -11.28 -0.10 8.92
CA LEU A 101 -11.84 -0.32 10.26
C LEU A 101 -10.89 0.18 11.35
N GLY A 102 -11.41 0.33 12.54
CA GLY A 102 -10.63 0.63 13.74
C GLY A 102 -10.81 2.06 14.26
N PRO A 103 -9.99 2.48 15.24
CA PRO A 103 -10.10 3.79 15.86
C PRO A 103 -9.96 4.93 14.85
N GLY A 104 -10.99 5.77 14.73
CA GLY A 104 -11.05 6.86 13.75
C GLY A 104 -11.33 6.43 12.32
N GLY A 105 -11.66 5.16 12.09
CA GLY A 105 -12.15 4.61 10.83
C GLY A 105 -13.65 4.31 10.88
N LEU A 106 -14.09 3.46 9.96
CA LEU A 106 -15.49 3.04 9.82
C LEU A 106 -15.84 1.88 10.75
N SER A 107 -17.14 1.73 11.06
CA SER A 107 -17.66 0.49 11.62
C SER A 107 -18.32 -0.33 10.50
N ARG A 108 -18.30 -1.67 10.63
CA ARG A 108 -18.89 -2.57 9.63
C ARG A 108 -20.37 -2.24 9.32
N ASP A 109 -21.13 -1.94 10.35
CA ASP A 109 -22.58 -1.72 10.24
C ASP A 109 -22.94 -0.39 9.58
N ARG A 110 -22.00 0.57 9.61
CA ARG A 110 -22.18 1.90 9.03
C ARG A 110 -21.55 2.06 7.64
N ALA A 111 -20.78 1.07 7.21
CA ALA A 111 -20.15 1.08 5.90
C ALA A 111 -21.16 0.65 4.82
N GLY A 112 -21.61 1.60 4.01
CA GLY A 112 -22.47 1.37 2.85
C GLY A 112 -21.74 0.67 1.69
N PHE A 113 -22.44 0.51 0.57
CA PHE A 113 -21.85 -0.08 -0.64
C PHE A 113 -20.79 0.83 -1.27
N GLU A 114 -21.00 2.14 -1.27
CA GLU A 114 -20.11 3.12 -1.89
C GLU A 114 -18.66 3.01 -1.38
N VAL A 115 -18.49 2.90 -0.06
CA VAL A 115 -17.17 2.79 0.58
C VAL A 115 -16.47 1.45 0.28
N ARG A 116 -17.25 0.42 -0.13
CA ARG A 116 -16.76 -0.94 -0.43
C ARG A 116 -16.43 -1.14 -1.90
N ASP A 117 -16.93 -0.26 -2.76
CA ASP A 117 -16.71 -0.33 -4.19
C ASP A 117 -15.29 0.08 -4.58
N VAL A 118 -14.91 -0.29 -5.79
CA VAL A 118 -13.64 0.11 -6.38
C VAL A 118 -13.80 1.46 -7.05
N HIS A 119 -13.11 2.46 -6.53
CA HIS A 119 -13.08 3.80 -7.09
C HIS A 119 -11.99 3.92 -8.17
N TYR A 120 -12.14 4.78 -9.17
CA TYR A 120 -11.14 4.96 -10.23
C TYR A 120 -9.75 5.36 -9.69
N SER A 121 -9.70 6.14 -8.59
CA SER A 121 -8.46 6.53 -7.94
C SER A 121 -7.67 5.36 -7.32
N HIS A 122 -8.28 4.17 -7.22
CA HIS A 122 -7.61 2.95 -6.74
C HIS A 122 -6.59 2.40 -7.73
N TYR A 123 -6.67 2.83 -9.01
CA TYR A 123 -5.76 2.35 -10.04
C TYR A 123 -4.29 2.55 -9.66
N GLY A 124 -3.52 1.48 -9.68
CA GLY A 124 -2.11 1.49 -9.31
C GLY A 124 -1.82 1.71 -7.81
N ARG A 125 -2.84 1.90 -6.96
CA ARG A 125 -2.72 2.20 -5.52
C ARG A 125 -3.28 1.12 -4.63
N MET A 126 -4.52 0.73 -4.86
CA MET A 126 -5.18 -0.38 -4.15
C MET A 126 -5.57 -1.48 -5.13
N CYS A 127 -5.32 -2.73 -4.77
CA CYS A 127 -5.71 -3.87 -5.58
C CYS A 127 -7.25 -3.98 -5.65
N PRO A 128 -7.84 -4.05 -6.84
CA PRO A 128 -9.30 -4.18 -6.98
C PRO A 128 -9.81 -5.59 -6.69
N VAL A 129 -8.93 -6.57 -6.61
CA VAL A 129 -9.28 -8.00 -6.50
C VAL A 129 -9.06 -8.53 -5.09
N GLU A 130 -7.92 -8.23 -4.46
CA GLU A 130 -7.57 -8.80 -3.16
C GLU A 130 -8.31 -8.12 -2.01
N THR A 131 -9.42 -8.73 -1.58
CA THR A 131 -10.21 -8.33 -0.41
C THR A 131 -10.77 -9.58 0.27
N PRO A 132 -11.06 -9.58 1.59
CA PRO A 132 -11.71 -10.71 2.24
C PRO A 132 -13.12 -10.96 1.67
N GLU A 133 -13.56 -12.20 1.75
CA GLU A 133 -14.95 -12.58 1.52
C GLU A 133 -15.79 -12.33 2.78
N GLY A 134 -17.06 -12.00 2.60
CA GLY A 134 -18.01 -11.82 3.70
C GLY A 134 -18.14 -10.36 4.18
N PRO A 135 -18.43 -10.11 5.47
CA PRO A 135 -18.84 -8.80 5.98
C PRO A 135 -17.76 -7.71 5.88
N ASN A 136 -16.50 -8.09 5.70
CA ASN A 136 -15.39 -7.15 5.57
C ASN A 136 -15.00 -6.85 4.11
N ILE A 137 -15.78 -7.33 3.12
CA ILE A 137 -15.50 -7.08 1.71
C ILE A 137 -15.40 -5.59 1.44
N GLY A 138 -14.39 -5.16 0.69
CA GLY A 138 -14.13 -3.76 0.37
C GLY A 138 -13.64 -2.88 1.52
N LEU A 139 -13.69 -3.33 2.78
CA LEU A 139 -13.21 -2.58 3.94
C LEU A 139 -11.75 -2.93 4.32
N ILE A 140 -11.29 -4.09 3.89
CA ILE A 140 -9.91 -4.52 4.05
C ILE A 140 -9.36 -4.77 2.66
N ASN A 141 -8.40 -3.97 2.26
CA ASN A 141 -7.79 -3.99 0.94
C ASN A 141 -6.29 -4.23 1.05
N SER A 142 -5.65 -4.46 -0.08
CA SER A 142 -4.19 -4.63 -0.18
C SER A 142 -3.59 -3.53 -1.03
N LEU A 143 -2.42 -3.05 -0.60
CA LEU A 143 -1.63 -2.09 -1.35
C LEU A 143 -1.17 -2.72 -2.67
N ALA A 144 -1.30 -2.00 -3.78
CA ALA A 144 -0.82 -2.45 -5.08
C ALA A 144 0.70 -2.67 -5.08
N SER A 145 1.19 -3.53 -5.97
CA SER A 145 2.58 -4.02 -5.95
C SER A 145 3.62 -2.91 -6.05
N TYR A 146 3.38 -1.88 -6.86
CA TYR A 146 4.30 -0.77 -7.08
C TYR A 146 3.98 0.49 -6.26
N ALA A 147 2.85 0.50 -5.55
CA ALA A 147 2.42 1.64 -4.76
C ALA A 147 3.27 1.83 -3.50
N ARG A 148 3.41 3.07 -3.09
CA ARG A 148 4.03 3.46 -1.83
C ARG A 148 3.16 4.49 -1.10
N ILE A 149 3.43 4.67 0.20
CA ILE A 149 2.76 5.69 1.03
C ILE A 149 3.75 6.82 1.24
N ASN A 150 3.33 8.06 0.96
CA ASN A 150 4.15 9.24 1.16
C ASN A 150 4.20 9.66 2.64
N GLN A 151 5.00 10.70 2.94
CA GLN A 151 5.17 11.22 4.30
C GLN A 151 3.89 11.81 4.92
N TYR A 152 2.91 12.16 4.10
CA TYR A 152 1.61 12.68 4.53
C TYR A 152 0.55 11.59 4.71
N GLY A 153 0.83 10.35 4.29
CA GLY A 153 -0.06 9.21 4.38
C GLY A 153 -0.89 8.95 3.11
N PHE A 154 -0.67 9.67 2.02
CA PHE A 154 -1.34 9.40 0.75
C PHE A 154 -0.63 8.30 -0.03
N ILE A 155 -1.41 7.50 -0.76
CA ILE A 155 -0.87 6.44 -1.60
C ILE A 155 -0.46 7.03 -2.94
N GLU A 156 0.79 6.78 -3.34
CA GLU A 156 1.36 7.19 -4.61
C GLU A 156 1.58 5.99 -5.52
N ALA A 157 1.38 6.21 -6.82
CA ALA A 157 1.67 5.24 -7.87
C ALA A 157 2.78 5.76 -8.79
N PRO A 158 3.64 4.88 -9.37
CA PRO A 158 4.71 5.28 -10.26
C PRO A 158 4.24 5.40 -11.70
N TYR A 159 4.69 6.45 -12.37
CA TYR A 159 4.43 6.72 -13.79
C TYR A 159 5.72 7.14 -14.50
N ARG A 160 5.86 6.76 -15.77
CA ARG A 160 6.94 7.20 -16.64
C ARG A 160 6.56 8.54 -17.24
N LYS A 161 7.46 9.51 -17.15
CA LYS A 161 7.24 10.84 -17.70
C LYS A 161 7.37 10.84 -19.22
N ILE A 162 6.53 11.62 -19.90
CA ILE A 162 6.59 11.83 -21.33
C ILE A 162 7.23 13.21 -21.60
N ASP A 163 8.28 13.22 -22.40
CA ASP A 163 8.91 14.46 -22.87
C ASP A 163 8.14 14.99 -24.10
N LYS A 164 7.69 16.24 -24.00
CA LYS A 164 6.95 16.96 -25.03
C LYS A 164 7.81 17.98 -25.78
N ALA A 165 9.13 17.77 -25.84
CA ALA A 165 10.03 18.67 -26.59
C ALA A 165 9.61 18.78 -28.07
N ASP A 166 9.15 17.68 -28.67
CA ASP A 166 8.44 17.69 -29.96
C ASP A 166 6.94 17.37 -29.73
N PRO A 167 6.05 18.38 -29.83
CA PRO A 167 4.62 18.17 -29.61
C PRO A 167 3.96 17.17 -30.57
N LYS A 168 4.56 16.98 -31.77
CA LYS A 168 4.02 16.02 -32.75
C LYS A 168 4.44 14.58 -32.47
N ASN A 169 5.55 14.38 -31.76
CA ASN A 169 6.13 13.07 -31.51
C ASN A 169 6.66 12.96 -30.07
N PRO A 170 5.80 12.94 -29.04
CA PRO A 170 6.21 12.87 -27.66
C PRO A 170 6.97 11.59 -27.38
N ARG A 171 7.99 11.66 -26.51
CA ARG A 171 8.87 10.55 -26.15
C ARG A 171 8.65 10.11 -24.72
N VAL A 172 8.46 8.83 -24.49
CA VAL A 172 8.41 8.24 -23.16
C VAL A 172 9.84 8.12 -22.61
N THR A 173 10.07 8.70 -21.44
CA THR A 173 11.38 8.66 -20.77
C THR A 173 11.45 7.53 -19.76
N ASP A 174 12.66 7.20 -19.28
CA ASP A 174 12.86 6.26 -18.18
C ASP A 174 12.74 6.93 -16.80
N GLU A 175 12.48 8.23 -16.76
CA GLU A 175 12.22 8.95 -15.51
C GLU A 175 10.88 8.51 -14.92
N VAL A 176 10.92 7.94 -13.71
CA VAL A 176 9.75 7.49 -12.97
C VAL A 176 9.40 8.52 -11.91
N VAL A 177 8.17 9.03 -11.98
CA VAL A 177 7.61 9.97 -11.01
C VAL A 177 6.50 9.28 -10.23
N TYR A 178 6.50 9.46 -8.91
CA TYR A 178 5.41 8.99 -8.06
C TYR A 178 4.41 10.12 -7.87
N MET A 179 3.13 9.83 -8.10
CA MET A 179 2.03 10.80 -7.98
C MET A 179 0.93 10.30 -7.08
N THR A 180 0.34 11.22 -6.32
CA THR A 180 -0.91 11.00 -5.59
C THR A 180 -2.10 11.00 -6.55
N ALA A 181 -3.28 10.59 -6.07
CA ALA A 181 -4.46 10.47 -6.93
C ALA A 181 -4.97 11.84 -7.41
N ASP A 182 -4.90 12.86 -6.57
CA ASP A 182 -5.28 14.23 -6.89
C ASP A 182 -4.33 14.90 -7.90
N GLU A 183 -3.05 14.56 -7.86
CA GLU A 183 -2.08 15.00 -8.87
C GLU A 183 -2.36 14.33 -10.22
N GLU A 184 -2.64 13.01 -10.22
CA GLU A 184 -2.92 12.23 -11.43
C GLU A 184 -4.15 12.74 -12.18
N ASP A 185 -5.18 13.22 -11.48
CA ASP A 185 -6.41 13.75 -12.06
C ASP A 185 -6.22 14.92 -13.02
N ASN A 186 -5.04 15.55 -13.00
CA ASN A 186 -4.71 16.67 -13.88
C ASN A 186 -4.03 16.23 -15.18
N TYR A 187 -3.71 14.94 -15.35
CA TYR A 187 -2.87 14.44 -16.43
C TYR A 187 -3.52 13.31 -17.22
N HIS A 188 -3.21 13.23 -18.50
CA HIS A 188 -3.54 12.08 -19.34
C HIS A 188 -2.45 11.03 -19.21
N VAL A 189 -2.84 9.81 -18.87
CA VAL A 189 -1.92 8.69 -18.63
C VAL A 189 -2.14 7.59 -19.68
N ALA A 190 -1.09 7.26 -20.44
CA ALA A 190 -1.11 6.19 -21.42
C ALA A 190 -0.97 4.82 -20.75
N GLN A 191 -1.57 3.77 -21.34
CA GLN A 191 -1.43 2.40 -20.88
C GLN A 191 -0.02 1.87 -21.14
N ALA A 192 0.49 1.02 -20.23
CA ALA A 192 1.82 0.41 -20.34
C ALA A 192 1.98 -0.55 -21.54
N ASN A 193 0.88 -1.04 -22.12
CA ASN A 193 0.90 -1.99 -23.24
C ASN A 193 1.02 -1.32 -24.61
N GLU A 194 0.96 0.00 -24.68
CA GLU A 194 1.08 0.69 -25.95
C GLU A 194 2.47 0.47 -26.56
N PRO A 195 2.52 0.12 -27.87
CA PRO A 195 3.79 -0.15 -28.52
C PRO A 195 4.58 1.12 -28.74
N LEU A 196 5.85 1.08 -28.34
CA LEU A 196 6.83 2.14 -28.52
C LEU A 196 7.88 1.71 -29.55
N ASP A 197 8.47 2.64 -30.25
CA ASP A 197 9.64 2.41 -31.08
C ASP A 197 10.94 2.30 -30.24
N GLU A 198 12.08 2.07 -30.90
CA GLU A 198 13.38 1.94 -30.22
C GLU A 198 13.83 3.25 -29.53
N GLU A 199 13.29 4.37 -29.95
CA GLU A 199 13.60 5.70 -29.37
C GLU A 199 12.63 6.09 -28.25
N GLY A 200 11.55 5.32 -28.03
CA GLY A 200 10.54 5.53 -27.01
C GLY A 200 9.37 6.40 -27.46
N HIS A 201 9.13 6.55 -28.75
CA HIS A 201 7.95 7.25 -29.29
C HIS A 201 6.78 6.31 -29.52
N PHE A 202 5.55 6.83 -29.42
CA PHE A 202 4.34 6.08 -29.73
C PHE A 202 4.25 5.81 -31.23
N ILE A 203 4.06 4.55 -31.59
CA ILE A 203 3.91 4.10 -33.00
C ILE A 203 2.57 4.60 -33.56
N HIS A 204 1.50 4.52 -32.76
CA HIS A 204 0.17 4.91 -33.17
C HIS A 204 -0.10 6.41 -32.96
N LYS A 205 -0.97 6.99 -33.82
CA LYS A 205 -1.41 8.37 -33.65
C LYS A 205 -2.39 8.50 -32.47
N ASN A 206 -3.30 7.50 -32.36
CA ASN A 206 -4.23 7.39 -31.26
C ASN A 206 -3.71 6.32 -30.30
N VAL A 207 -3.69 6.60 -29.03
CA VAL A 207 -3.12 5.80 -27.95
C VAL A 207 -4.19 5.59 -26.91
N SER A 208 -4.31 4.37 -26.40
CA SER A 208 -5.23 4.05 -25.31
C SER A 208 -4.71 4.61 -23.99
N GLY A 209 -5.56 5.32 -23.29
CA GLY A 209 -5.21 5.91 -22.02
C GLY A 209 -6.41 6.26 -21.17
N ARG A 210 -6.14 6.85 -20.03
CA ARG A 210 -7.17 7.30 -19.09
C ARG A 210 -6.96 8.76 -18.70
N PHE A 211 -8.07 9.41 -18.45
CA PHE A 211 -8.13 10.72 -17.82
C PHE A 211 -9.24 10.68 -16.77
N ARG A 212 -8.88 10.75 -15.48
CA ARG A 212 -9.79 10.53 -14.36
C ARG A 212 -10.53 9.18 -14.48
N GLU A 213 -11.85 9.18 -14.56
CA GLU A 213 -12.72 8.02 -14.70
C GLU A 213 -12.81 7.51 -16.15
N GLU A 214 -12.56 8.36 -17.13
CA GLU A 214 -12.72 8.02 -18.55
C GLU A 214 -11.51 7.27 -19.10
N THR A 215 -11.78 6.12 -19.72
CA THR A 215 -10.79 5.34 -20.46
C THR A 215 -11.18 5.33 -21.93
N GLN A 216 -10.37 5.95 -22.78
CA GLN A 216 -10.60 6.03 -24.20
C GLN A 216 -9.29 6.24 -24.98
N GLU A 217 -9.40 6.29 -26.32
CA GLU A 217 -8.28 6.62 -27.17
C GLU A 217 -8.14 8.15 -27.30
N TYR A 218 -6.95 8.65 -27.02
CA TYR A 218 -6.58 10.04 -27.17
C TYR A 218 -5.46 10.20 -28.20
N GLU A 219 -5.30 11.37 -28.76
CA GLU A 219 -4.15 11.65 -29.60
C GLU A 219 -2.86 11.67 -28.75
N ARG A 220 -1.78 11.07 -29.31
CA ARG A 220 -0.49 10.88 -28.60
C ARG A 220 0.10 12.15 -27.96
N HIS A 221 -0.18 13.33 -28.51
CA HIS A 221 0.34 14.59 -27.98
C HIS A 221 -0.33 15.04 -26.66
N MET A 222 -1.49 14.48 -26.32
CA MET A 222 -2.23 14.81 -25.10
C MET A 222 -1.61 14.18 -23.87
N PHE A 223 -0.90 13.07 -24.02
CA PHE A 223 -0.37 12.31 -22.88
C PHE A 223 0.80 13.02 -22.20
N ASP A 224 0.77 13.01 -20.87
CA ASP A 224 1.79 13.54 -19.98
C ASP A 224 2.64 12.46 -19.35
N TYR A 225 2.02 11.32 -19.06
CA TYR A 225 2.62 10.17 -18.40
C TYR A 225 2.18 8.85 -19.04
N MET A 226 2.94 7.80 -18.74
CA MET A 226 2.64 6.42 -19.13
C MET A 226 2.78 5.51 -17.93
N ASP A 227 1.93 4.49 -17.82
CA ASP A 227 2.06 3.45 -16.80
C ASP A 227 3.40 2.72 -16.90
N VAL A 228 3.99 2.38 -15.75
CA VAL A 228 5.26 1.64 -15.69
C VAL A 228 5.07 0.18 -16.13
N SER A 229 3.99 -0.45 -15.68
CA SER A 229 3.70 -1.85 -15.98
C SER A 229 2.22 -2.14 -15.79
N PRO A 230 1.62 -3.06 -16.58
CA PRO A 230 0.24 -3.51 -16.35
C PRO A 230 0.04 -4.18 -14.98
N ARG A 231 1.10 -4.73 -14.40
CA ARG A 231 1.07 -5.39 -13.08
C ARG A 231 0.89 -4.41 -11.92
N MET A 232 1.08 -3.12 -12.15
CA MET A 232 0.96 -2.11 -11.10
C MET A 232 -0.46 -2.00 -10.50
N VAL A 233 -1.47 -2.49 -11.21
CA VAL A 233 -2.88 -2.44 -10.77
C VAL A 233 -3.13 -3.41 -9.62
N PHE A 234 -2.41 -4.54 -9.59
CA PHE A 234 -2.68 -5.65 -8.69
C PHE A 234 -1.74 -5.67 -7.48
N SER A 235 -2.21 -6.28 -6.39
CA SER A 235 -1.37 -6.61 -5.23
C SER A 235 -0.38 -7.72 -5.58
N VAL A 236 0.58 -7.96 -4.69
CA VAL A 236 1.60 -8.99 -4.87
C VAL A 236 0.97 -10.38 -5.01
N ALA A 237 0.02 -10.73 -4.16
CA ALA A 237 -0.65 -12.04 -4.22
C ALA A 237 -1.42 -12.23 -5.53
N THR A 238 -2.17 -11.22 -5.95
CA THR A 238 -2.93 -11.27 -7.21
C THR A 238 -2.01 -11.32 -8.43
N ALA A 239 -0.88 -10.62 -8.41
CA ALA A 239 0.09 -10.62 -9.50
C ALA A 239 0.84 -11.97 -9.67
N LEU A 240 0.74 -12.87 -8.70
CA LEU A 240 1.28 -14.23 -8.76
C LEU A 240 0.31 -15.24 -9.37
N ILE A 241 -0.91 -14.85 -9.73
CA ILE A 241 -1.89 -15.72 -10.40
C ILE A 241 -1.56 -15.78 -11.90
N PRO A 242 -1.17 -16.94 -12.44
CA PRO A 242 -0.92 -17.06 -13.87
C PRO A 242 -2.22 -16.96 -14.65
N PHE A 243 -2.19 -16.35 -15.84
CA PHE A 243 -3.34 -16.14 -16.72
C PHE A 243 -4.51 -15.40 -16.07
N LEU A 244 -4.20 -14.48 -15.16
CA LEU A 244 -5.20 -13.69 -14.41
C LEU A 244 -6.22 -13.01 -15.33
N GLN A 245 -5.81 -12.53 -16.50
CA GLN A 245 -6.67 -11.86 -17.47
C GLN A 245 -7.79 -12.77 -18.04
N ASN A 246 -7.66 -14.09 -17.90
CA ASN A 246 -8.65 -15.06 -18.36
C ASN A 246 -9.61 -15.51 -17.25
N ASP A 247 -9.34 -15.08 -15.99
CA ASP A 247 -10.14 -15.46 -14.83
C ASP A 247 -11.22 -14.41 -14.55
N ASP A 248 -12.37 -14.90 -14.07
CA ASP A 248 -13.38 -14.02 -13.48
C ASP A 248 -12.86 -13.38 -12.18
N ALA A 249 -13.21 -12.11 -11.94
CA ALA A 249 -12.75 -11.34 -10.79
C ALA A 249 -13.08 -12.03 -9.44
N ASN A 250 -14.24 -12.65 -9.32
CA ASN A 250 -14.64 -13.39 -8.12
C ASN A 250 -13.72 -14.59 -7.85
N ARG A 251 -13.34 -15.32 -8.90
CA ARG A 251 -12.42 -16.46 -8.78
C ARG A 251 -10.99 -16.03 -8.52
N ALA A 252 -10.56 -14.92 -9.10
CA ALA A 252 -9.27 -14.31 -8.79
C ALA A 252 -9.17 -13.85 -7.33
N LEU A 253 -10.25 -13.28 -6.77
CA LEU A 253 -10.34 -12.93 -5.35
C LEU A 253 -10.18 -14.17 -4.46
N MET A 254 -10.93 -15.24 -4.74
CA MET A 254 -10.81 -16.50 -4.01
C MET A 254 -9.39 -17.08 -4.10
N GLY A 255 -8.82 -17.14 -5.30
CA GLY A 255 -7.47 -17.64 -5.55
C GLY A 255 -6.40 -16.84 -4.80
N SER A 256 -6.48 -15.52 -4.83
CA SER A 256 -5.59 -14.63 -4.08
C SER A 256 -5.65 -14.88 -2.57
N ASN A 257 -6.85 -15.06 -2.02
CA ASN A 257 -7.05 -15.39 -0.61
C ASN A 257 -6.51 -16.78 -0.27
N MET A 258 -6.70 -17.77 -1.14
CA MET A 258 -6.23 -19.16 -0.91
C MET A 258 -4.70 -19.27 -0.96
N GLN A 259 -4.00 -18.50 -1.79
CA GLN A 259 -2.52 -18.49 -1.82
C GLN A 259 -1.93 -18.18 -0.44
N ARG A 260 -2.56 -17.32 0.34
CA ARG A 260 -2.12 -16.96 1.70
C ARG A 260 -2.29 -18.09 2.73
N GLN A 261 -3.14 -19.06 2.43
CA GLN A 261 -3.44 -20.21 3.30
C GLN A 261 -2.59 -21.42 2.98
N ALA A 262 -1.79 -21.37 1.91
CA ALA A 262 -0.94 -22.48 1.47
C ALA A 262 0.12 -22.82 2.53
N VAL A 263 0.29 -24.10 2.78
CA VAL A 263 1.31 -24.61 3.71
C VAL A 263 2.58 -24.95 2.93
N PRO A 264 3.76 -24.46 3.33
CA PRO A 264 5.03 -24.83 2.70
C PRO A 264 5.30 -26.33 2.80
N LEU A 265 5.67 -26.94 1.67
CA LEU A 265 6.01 -28.36 1.62
C LEU A 265 7.45 -28.61 2.08
N LEU A 266 7.73 -29.81 2.59
CA LEU A 266 9.09 -30.23 2.95
C LEU A 266 10.04 -30.23 1.76
N THR A 267 9.56 -30.67 0.62
CA THR A 267 10.25 -30.57 -0.67
C THR A 267 9.43 -29.62 -1.55
N THR A 268 10.01 -28.47 -1.86
CA THR A 268 9.36 -27.45 -2.71
C THR A 268 9.77 -27.65 -4.16
N GLU A 269 8.82 -27.43 -5.07
CA GLU A 269 9.04 -27.46 -6.51
C GLU A 269 8.75 -26.08 -7.10
N ALA A 270 9.48 -25.74 -8.16
CA ALA A 270 9.20 -24.51 -8.90
C ALA A 270 7.90 -24.68 -9.71
N PRO A 271 7.07 -23.64 -9.84
CA PRO A 271 5.87 -23.71 -10.65
C PRO A 271 6.24 -23.89 -12.13
N VAL A 272 5.49 -24.73 -12.84
CA VAL A 272 5.69 -24.98 -14.28
C VAL A 272 5.38 -23.70 -15.08
N VAL A 273 4.37 -22.95 -14.65
CA VAL A 273 3.99 -21.67 -15.23
C VAL A 273 4.03 -20.60 -14.14
N GLY A 274 4.83 -19.57 -14.36
CA GLY A 274 4.98 -18.44 -13.45
C GLY A 274 4.60 -17.11 -14.12
N THR A 275 4.52 -16.05 -13.31
CA THR A 275 4.20 -14.69 -13.75
C THR A 275 5.43 -13.80 -13.90
N GLY A 276 6.60 -14.27 -13.47
CA GLY A 276 7.85 -13.50 -13.39
C GLY A 276 7.94 -12.56 -12.17
N MET A 277 6.96 -12.59 -11.28
CA MET A 277 6.97 -11.84 -10.02
C MET A 277 7.57 -12.65 -8.86
N GLU A 278 7.77 -13.94 -9.02
CA GLU A 278 8.14 -14.88 -7.95
C GLU A 278 9.49 -14.53 -7.33
N VAL A 279 10.52 -14.37 -8.17
CA VAL A 279 11.89 -14.05 -7.71
C VAL A 279 11.93 -12.69 -7.02
N LYS A 280 11.31 -11.67 -7.64
CA LYS A 280 11.27 -10.32 -7.07
C LYS A 280 10.55 -10.32 -5.73
N THR A 281 9.40 -10.99 -5.64
CA THR A 281 8.62 -11.10 -4.41
C THR A 281 9.42 -11.79 -3.30
N ALA A 282 10.12 -12.88 -3.62
CA ALA A 282 10.94 -13.60 -2.65
C ALA A 282 12.10 -12.74 -2.11
N VAL A 283 12.78 -12.00 -2.97
CA VAL A 283 13.89 -11.11 -2.59
C VAL A 283 13.39 -9.91 -1.77
N ASP A 284 12.36 -9.22 -2.25
CA ASP A 284 11.85 -7.99 -1.63
C ASP A 284 11.09 -8.26 -0.32
N SER A 285 10.56 -9.48 -0.12
CA SER A 285 9.93 -9.88 1.16
C SER A 285 10.91 -9.95 2.33
N GLY A 286 12.21 -10.06 2.06
CA GLY A 286 13.26 -10.20 3.08
C GLY A 286 13.31 -11.58 3.73
N VAL A 287 12.55 -12.57 3.24
CA VAL A 287 12.60 -13.95 3.71
C VAL A 287 13.87 -14.66 3.24
N CYS A 288 14.33 -14.32 2.03
CA CYS A 288 15.57 -14.85 1.47
C CYS A 288 16.79 -14.03 1.91
N VAL A 289 17.84 -14.71 2.35
CA VAL A 289 19.13 -14.07 2.63
C VAL A 289 19.88 -13.91 1.30
N VAL A 290 20.08 -12.67 0.89
CA VAL A 290 20.74 -12.31 -0.36
C VAL A 290 22.18 -11.86 -0.06
N ALA A 291 23.14 -12.33 -0.86
CA ALA A 291 24.54 -11.94 -0.72
C ALA A 291 24.70 -10.43 -0.99
N LYS A 292 25.36 -9.72 -0.07
CA LYS A 292 25.62 -8.27 -0.19
C LYS A 292 26.81 -7.94 -1.10
N LYS A 293 27.69 -8.92 -1.34
CA LYS A 293 28.89 -8.79 -2.16
C LYS A 293 28.99 -9.97 -3.13
N SER A 294 29.65 -9.77 -4.25
CA SER A 294 29.96 -10.84 -5.18
C SER A 294 30.95 -11.83 -4.54
N GLY A 295 30.76 -13.11 -4.82
CA GLY A 295 31.59 -14.18 -4.29
C GLY A 295 31.37 -15.48 -5.03
N THR A 296 32.20 -16.49 -4.76
CA THR A 296 32.05 -17.83 -5.31
C THR A 296 31.54 -18.76 -4.21
N VAL A 297 30.47 -19.52 -4.49
CA VAL A 297 29.97 -20.54 -3.58
C VAL A 297 30.67 -21.85 -3.89
N PRO A 298 31.69 -22.26 -3.11
CA PRO A 298 32.47 -23.45 -3.41
C PRO A 298 31.71 -24.75 -3.22
N VAL A 299 30.80 -24.75 -2.23
CA VAL A 299 30.01 -25.92 -1.88
C VAL A 299 28.63 -25.46 -1.40
N SER A 300 27.57 -26.10 -1.87
CA SER A 300 26.19 -25.88 -1.40
C SER A 300 25.52 -27.22 -1.10
N TYR A 301 25.01 -27.36 0.12
CA TYR A 301 24.23 -28.51 0.55
C TYR A 301 22.93 -28.04 1.18
N THR A 302 21.86 -28.79 0.97
CA THR A 302 20.52 -28.46 1.50
C THR A 302 20.42 -28.50 3.04
N HIS A 303 21.34 -29.19 3.69
CA HIS A 303 21.37 -29.37 5.17
C HIS A 303 22.51 -28.60 5.85
N LEU A 304 23.40 -27.93 5.12
CA LEU A 304 24.41 -27.06 5.70
C LEU A 304 23.87 -25.65 5.87
N ARG A 305 23.79 -25.24 7.13
CA ARG A 305 23.59 -23.83 7.45
C ARG A 305 24.94 -23.13 7.27
N ALA A 306 24.99 -22.06 6.50
CA ALA A 306 26.14 -21.16 6.49
C ALA A 306 26.22 -20.51 7.88
N HIS A 307 27.10 -21.05 8.70
CA HIS A 307 27.61 -20.39 9.89
C HIS A 307 28.94 -19.76 9.48
N GLU A 308 28.90 -18.49 9.10
CA GLU A 308 30.05 -17.57 9.27
C GLU A 308 29.76 -16.28 8.51
#